data_53964e9c33f780f79cd64e83f8ecc635
#
_entry.id   53964e9c33f780f79cd64e83f8ecc635
#
_cell.length_a   1.000
_cell.length_b   1.000
_cell.length_c   1.000
_cell.angle_alpha   90.00
_cell.angle_beta   90.00
_cell.angle_gamma   90.00
#
_symmetry.space_group_name_H-M   'P 1'
#
loop_
_entity.id
_entity.type
_entity.pdbx_description
1 polymer ?
#
loop_
_entity_poly.entity_id
_entity_poly.type
_entity_poly.pdbx_seq_one_letter_code
_entity_poly.pdbx_strand_id
1 'polypeptide(L)'
;MSKETAQNPSADIAVWFDGKAINEVIFCEEFLRDYPMITVNGTFFTVNGIVNDENRLKKEIYDRIKPYVTSNIAKRVANLLDVMRMECCADDLLLYQDRIHVANGTYHLDGTFSAEKDYCRNRLPVSYQPDAPQPVTWLHFLSQLLEPEDILTLQEFIGYCFIPSTKGQKMLMLTGKGGEGKSRIGVVLRALLGVNMKTGSVAKVETSNFARADLEHELLMLDDDMKLEALPQTNNIKAIITAELPMDLERKRQQSYQGDLYVRFIGLGNGVLQALHDRSVGFFRRQIILTTKEKDPNRKDDPYIAEKMAAEAEGIFLWALEGLHRLIANNFRFTLSQSALDNLNDAVSDGNNIIDFLASEGYIRFRADYEASSKNLYAVYKQWCDDNALNSLSQKSFCSFLKQNESRYNLEYTNKVNIGGGRFARGFVGIELLQRPFL
;
A
#
# COMPACT_ATOMS: atom_id res chain seq x y z
N MET A 1 -71.96 28.94 21.02
CA MET A 1 -70.69 28.89 20.31
C MET A 1 -69.67 28.27 21.25
N SER A 2 -69.53 26.95 21.14
CA SER A 2 -68.62 26.14 21.95
C SER A 2 -67.20 26.27 21.42
N LYS A 3 -66.27 26.65 22.27
CA LYS A 3 -64.87 26.63 21.98
C LYS A 3 -64.39 25.17 22.10
N GLU A 4 -64.13 24.52 20.96
CA GLU A 4 -63.35 23.28 20.90
C GLU A 4 -61.95 23.61 21.31
N THR A 5 -61.53 23.11 22.45
CA THR A 5 -60.13 23.00 22.88
C THR A 5 -59.50 21.89 22.09
N ALA A 6 -58.64 22.27 21.14
CA ALA A 6 -57.75 21.31 20.48
C ALA A 6 -56.88 20.64 21.54
N GLN A 7 -57.10 19.37 21.81
CA GLN A 7 -56.22 18.51 22.59
C GLN A 7 -54.91 18.34 21.76
N ASN A 8 -53.86 18.96 22.26
CA ASN A 8 -52.49 18.61 21.84
C ASN A 8 -52.27 17.13 22.19
N PRO A 9 -51.83 16.28 21.28
CA PRO A 9 -51.43 14.92 21.65
C PRO A 9 -50.26 15.06 22.64
N SER A 10 -50.38 14.43 23.79
CA SER A 10 -49.30 14.29 24.77
C SER A 10 -48.12 13.62 24.06
N ALA A 11 -47.15 14.41 23.64
CA ALA A 11 -45.87 13.88 23.26
C ALA A 11 -45.35 13.16 24.50
N ASP A 12 -45.13 11.84 24.41
CA ASP A 12 -44.44 11.09 25.44
C ASP A 12 -43.12 11.82 25.73
N ILE A 13 -43.01 12.36 26.96
CA ILE A 13 -41.83 13.08 27.39
C ILE A 13 -40.71 12.05 27.38
N ALA A 14 -39.65 12.27 26.56
CA ALA A 14 -38.53 11.36 26.45
C ALA A 14 -37.91 11.14 27.86
N VAL A 15 -37.64 9.90 28.22
CA VAL A 15 -37.21 9.51 29.59
C VAL A 15 -35.91 10.25 30.01
N TRP A 16 -35.11 10.65 29.04
CA TRP A 16 -33.88 11.40 29.24
C TRP A 16 -34.07 12.93 29.38
N PHE A 17 -35.31 13.45 29.34
CA PHE A 17 -35.58 14.87 29.44
C PHE A 17 -36.59 15.17 30.58
N ASP A 18 -36.17 15.95 31.58
CA ASP A 18 -36.99 16.29 32.76
C ASP A 18 -37.83 17.55 32.61
N GLY A 19 -37.91 18.11 31.39
CA GLY A 19 -38.59 19.38 31.10
C GLY A 19 -37.67 20.61 31.16
N LYS A 20 -36.43 20.47 31.64
CA LYS A 20 -35.41 21.55 31.72
C LYS A 20 -34.04 21.12 31.23
N ALA A 21 -33.60 19.93 31.60
CA ALA A 21 -32.29 19.41 31.32
C ALA A 21 -32.35 18.03 30.65
N ILE A 22 -31.31 17.71 29.91
CA ILE A 22 -31.07 16.39 29.35
C ILE A 22 -30.27 15.59 30.39
N ASN A 23 -30.75 14.41 30.75
CA ASN A 23 -29.93 13.41 31.42
C ASN A 23 -29.06 12.75 30.36
N GLU A 24 -27.79 13.14 30.33
CA GLU A 24 -26.83 12.75 29.26
C GLU A 24 -26.57 11.24 29.22
N VAL A 25 -26.53 10.59 30.40
CA VAL A 25 -26.30 9.15 30.53
C VAL A 25 -27.51 8.38 29.97
N ILE A 26 -28.71 8.68 30.42
CA ILE A 26 -29.92 8.00 29.92
C ILE A 26 -30.11 8.23 28.42
N PHE A 27 -29.81 9.46 27.94
CA PHE A 27 -29.83 9.73 26.50
C PHE A 27 -28.88 8.84 25.72
N CYS A 28 -27.62 8.71 26.18
CA CYS A 28 -26.62 7.90 25.53
C CYS A 28 -26.96 6.40 25.56
N GLU A 29 -27.46 5.89 26.68
CA GLU A 29 -27.92 4.50 26.79
C GLU A 29 -29.05 4.19 25.79
N GLU A 30 -30.05 5.09 25.69
CA GLU A 30 -31.15 4.93 24.74
C GLU A 30 -30.65 5.04 23.28
N PHE A 31 -29.78 6.02 23.01
CA PHE A 31 -29.21 6.22 21.68
C PHE A 31 -28.42 5.00 21.24
N LEU A 32 -27.53 4.46 22.10
CA LEU A 32 -26.69 3.29 21.81
C LEU A 32 -27.49 1.98 21.68
N ARG A 33 -28.69 1.92 22.30
CA ARG A 33 -29.61 0.80 22.09
C ARG A 33 -30.16 0.78 20.66
N ASP A 34 -30.52 1.96 20.13
CA ASP A 34 -31.05 2.10 18.77
C ASP A 34 -29.93 2.05 17.71
N TYR A 35 -28.74 2.58 18.04
CA TYR A 35 -27.57 2.64 17.19
C TYR A 35 -26.36 2.01 17.89
N PRO A 36 -26.27 0.67 17.93
CA PRO A 36 -25.16 -0.01 18.57
C PRO A 36 -23.83 0.38 17.96
N MET A 37 -22.92 0.91 18.77
CA MET A 37 -21.58 1.30 18.38
C MET A 37 -20.61 1.20 19.55
N ILE A 38 -19.31 1.16 19.23
CA ILE A 38 -18.22 1.27 20.17
C ILE A 38 -17.29 2.40 19.77
N THR A 39 -16.51 2.89 20.70
CA THR A 39 -15.47 3.88 20.45
C THR A 39 -14.10 3.29 20.79
N VAL A 40 -13.18 3.35 19.84
CA VAL A 40 -11.79 2.94 20.03
C VAL A 40 -10.89 4.10 19.63
N ASN A 41 -10.03 4.55 20.54
CA ASN A 41 -9.15 5.70 20.32
C ASN A 41 -9.90 6.95 19.79
N GLY A 42 -11.12 7.20 20.31
CA GLY A 42 -11.96 8.34 19.94
C GLY A 42 -12.70 8.20 18.60
N THR A 43 -12.53 7.09 17.89
CA THR A 43 -13.20 6.80 16.61
C THR A 43 -14.37 5.86 16.86
N PHE A 44 -15.55 6.19 16.31
CA PHE A 44 -16.75 5.35 16.40
C PHE A 44 -16.72 4.21 15.37
N PHE A 45 -17.12 3.02 15.81
CA PHE A 45 -17.31 1.83 15.00
C PHE A 45 -18.70 1.27 15.20
N THR A 46 -19.33 0.86 14.11
CA THR A 46 -20.52 0.00 14.11
C THR A 46 -20.13 -1.39 13.61
N VAL A 47 -21.02 -2.35 13.70
CA VAL A 47 -20.83 -3.66 13.04
C VAL A 47 -20.72 -3.56 11.51
N ASN A 48 -21.05 -2.41 10.92
CA ASN A 48 -20.87 -2.15 9.49
C ASN A 48 -19.53 -1.45 9.16
N GLY A 49 -18.67 -1.25 10.15
CA GLY A 49 -17.33 -0.65 10.02
C GLY A 49 -17.23 0.73 10.67
N ILE A 50 -16.16 1.44 10.32
CA ILE A 50 -15.82 2.76 10.85
C ILE A 50 -16.87 3.81 10.48
N VAL A 51 -17.22 4.69 11.43
CA VAL A 51 -18.05 5.88 11.19
C VAL A 51 -17.16 7.02 10.70
N ASN A 52 -17.06 7.19 9.40
CA ASN A 52 -16.19 8.21 8.78
C ASN A 52 -16.75 9.63 8.87
N ASP A 53 -18.06 9.78 8.98
CA ASP A 53 -18.74 11.08 9.04
C ASP A 53 -19.52 11.23 10.36
N GLU A 54 -18.84 11.79 11.36
CA GLU A 54 -19.48 12.13 12.63
C GLU A 54 -20.60 13.17 12.49
N ASN A 55 -20.69 13.91 11.39
CA ASN A 55 -21.78 14.88 11.20
C ASN A 55 -23.12 14.17 11.07
N ARG A 56 -23.15 12.93 10.59
CA ARG A 56 -24.36 12.11 10.60
C ARG A 56 -24.81 11.80 12.04
N LEU A 57 -23.88 11.39 12.91
CA LEU A 57 -24.20 11.17 14.34
C LEU A 57 -24.68 12.46 15.01
N LYS A 58 -24.00 13.57 14.78
CA LYS A 58 -24.43 14.90 15.26
C LYS A 58 -25.81 15.25 14.75
N LYS A 59 -26.13 14.92 13.51
CA LYS A 59 -27.46 15.16 12.93
C LYS A 59 -28.53 14.32 13.60
N GLU A 60 -28.28 13.03 13.84
CA GLU A 60 -29.19 12.14 14.56
C GLU A 60 -29.44 12.61 16.01
N ILE A 61 -28.36 12.98 16.73
CA ILE A 61 -28.46 13.56 18.07
C ILE A 61 -29.31 14.86 18.03
N TYR A 62 -28.99 15.76 17.09
CA TYR A 62 -29.71 17.00 16.90
C TYR A 62 -31.21 16.74 16.66
N ASP A 63 -31.56 15.81 15.76
CA ASP A 63 -32.95 15.52 15.42
C ASP A 63 -33.75 14.95 16.60
N ARG A 64 -33.09 14.19 17.50
CA ARG A 64 -33.70 13.67 18.72
C ARG A 64 -33.94 14.75 19.77
N ILE A 65 -32.99 15.70 19.96
CA ILE A 65 -33.10 16.70 21.04
C ILE A 65 -33.85 17.97 20.64
N LYS A 66 -33.91 18.33 19.34
CA LYS A 66 -34.55 19.58 18.87
C LYS A 66 -36.02 19.78 19.28
N PRO A 67 -36.88 18.76 19.49
CA PRO A 67 -38.23 18.94 19.97
C PRO A 67 -38.31 19.44 21.43
N TYR A 68 -37.27 19.16 22.23
CA TYR A 68 -37.22 19.41 23.67
C TYR A 68 -36.33 20.62 24.03
N VAL A 69 -35.38 20.97 23.19
CA VAL A 69 -34.35 21.96 23.49
C VAL A 69 -34.29 23.02 22.41
N THR A 70 -34.50 24.30 22.79
CA THR A 70 -34.55 25.43 21.87
C THR A 70 -33.31 26.32 21.89
N SER A 71 -32.40 26.12 22.87
CA SER A 71 -31.18 26.95 23.05
C SER A 71 -29.91 26.15 23.23
N ASN A 72 -28.80 26.71 22.81
CA ASN A 72 -27.44 26.08 22.91
C ASN A 72 -27.35 24.68 22.32
N ILE A 73 -28.21 24.35 21.34
CA ILE A 73 -28.36 23.03 20.75
C ILE A 73 -26.99 22.48 20.24
N ALA A 74 -26.20 23.28 19.52
CA ALA A 74 -24.92 22.85 19.01
C ALA A 74 -23.94 22.38 20.10
N LYS A 75 -23.87 23.12 21.21
CA LYS A 75 -23.07 22.76 22.37
C LYS A 75 -23.56 21.47 23.03
N ARG A 76 -24.88 21.31 23.15
CA ARG A 76 -25.49 20.09 23.73
C ARG A 76 -25.23 18.86 22.86
N VAL A 77 -25.33 18.99 21.53
CA VAL A 77 -24.98 17.91 20.60
C VAL A 77 -23.51 17.50 20.75
N ALA A 78 -22.59 18.47 20.89
CA ALA A 78 -21.17 18.18 21.08
C ALA A 78 -20.93 17.47 22.43
N ASN A 79 -21.53 17.96 23.52
CA ASN A 79 -21.42 17.33 24.85
C ASN A 79 -21.97 15.90 24.84
N LEU A 80 -23.12 15.67 24.24
CA LEU A 80 -23.74 14.33 24.17
C LEU A 80 -22.83 13.37 23.34
N LEU A 81 -22.24 13.85 22.26
CA LEU A 81 -21.31 13.05 21.49
C LEU A 81 -20.04 12.69 22.30
N ASP A 82 -19.53 13.63 23.12
CA ASP A 82 -18.38 13.38 23.97
C ASP A 82 -18.71 12.40 25.12
N VAL A 83 -19.89 12.53 25.75
CA VAL A 83 -20.37 11.54 26.74
C VAL A 83 -20.53 10.17 26.08
N MET A 84 -21.12 10.11 24.88
CA MET A 84 -21.28 8.86 24.14
C MET A 84 -19.94 8.16 23.85
N ARG A 85 -18.86 8.93 23.56
CA ARG A 85 -17.51 8.36 23.41
C ARG A 85 -17.02 7.68 24.68
N MET A 86 -17.39 8.20 25.85
CA MET A 86 -17.00 7.60 27.12
C MET A 86 -17.87 6.36 27.43
N GLU A 87 -19.19 6.45 27.22
CA GLU A 87 -20.13 5.37 27.52
C GLU A 87 -19.87 4.11 26.66
N CYS A 88 -19.50 4.25 25.39
CA CYS A 88 -19.24 3.12 24.52
C CYS A 88 -17.75 2.86 24.26
N CYS A 89 -16.88 3.36 25.17
CA CYS A 89 -15.42 3.13 25.06
C CYS A 89 -15.10 1.64 25.20
N ALA A 90 -14.33 1.13 24.27
CA ALA A 90 -13.90 -0.26 24.22
C ALA A 90 -12.37 -0.35 24.05
N ASP A 91 -11.85 -1.53 24.38
CA ASP A 91 -10.47 -1.90 24.08
C ASP A 91 -10.19 -1.87 22.58
N ASP A 92 -8.91 -1.88 22.23
CA ASP A 92 -8.52 -1.87 20.82
C ASP A 92 -9.03 -3.11 20.07
N LEU A 93 -9.41 -2.89 18.80
CA LEU A 93 -9.92 -3.96 17.95
C LEU A 93 -8.77 -4.85 17.49
N LEU A 94 -8.93 -6.15 17.70
CA LEU A 94 -7.96 -7.15 17.27
C LEU A 94 -7.86 -7.18 15.74
N LEU A 95 -6.64 -7.28 15.23
CA LEU A 95 -6.34 -7.47 13.82
C LEU A 95 -6.21 -8.97 13.54
N TYR A 96 -7.09 -9.49 12.72
CA TYR A 96 -7.09 -10.89 12.31
C TYR A 96 -6.52 -11.03 10.90
N GLN A 97 -5.55 -11.93 10.74
CA GLN A 97 -4.95 -12.25 9.43
C GLN A 97 -5.55 -13.52 8.79
N ASP A 98 -6.45 -14.19 9.49
CA ASP A 98 -7.08 -15.46 9.11
C ASP A 98 -8.50 -15.28 8.56
N ARG A 99 -8.98 -14.03 8.45
CA ARG A 99 -10.35 -13.72 8.00
C ARG A 99 -10.44 -12.38 7.29
N ILE A 100 -11.52 -12.22 6.55
CA ILE A 100 -11.87 -11.01 5.82
C ILE A 100 -13.27 -10.60 6.24
N HIS A 101 -13.43 -9.41 6.83
CA HIS A 101 -14.72 -8.85 7.16
C HIS A 101 -15.33 -8.20 5.91
N VAL A 102 -16.44 -8.75 5.44
CA VAL A 102 -17.18 -8.28 4.25
C VAL A 102 -18.52 -7.65 4.65
N ALA A 103 -19.20 -7.02 3.70
CA ALA A 103 -20.45 -6.29 3.97
C ALA A 103 -21.54 -7.14 4.64
N ASN A 104 -21.63 -8.43 4.29
CA ASN A 104 -22.66 -9.35 4.79
C ASN A 104 -22.17 -10.34 5.87
N GLY A 105 -20.93 -10.22 6.38
CA GLY A 105 -20.44 -11.12 7.43
C GLY A 105 -18.92 -11.18 7.50
N THR A 106 -18.39 -12.37 7.81
CA THR A 106 -16.96 -12.65 7.93
C THR A 106 -16.61 -13.93 7.15
N TYR A 107 -15.71 -13.80 6.18
CA TYR A 107 -15.14 -14.91 5.44
C TYR A 107 -13.83 -15.34 6.12
N HIS A 108 -13.71 -16.62 6.47
CA HIS A 108 -12.51 -17.20 7.03
C HIS A 108 -11.64 -17.83 5.93
N LEU A 109 -10.31 -17.74 6.07
CA LEU A 109 -9.38 -18.25 5.05
C LEU A 109 -9.36 -19.79 4.97
N ASP A 110 -10.04 -20.49 5.88
CA ASP A 110 -10.33 -21.92 5.78
C ASP A 110 -11.50 -22.24 4.84
N GLY A 111 -12.14 -21.23 4.26
CA GLY A 111 -13.26 -21.34 3.34
C GLY A 111 -14.64 -21.25 4.01
N THR A 112 -14.73 -21.11 5.34
CA THR A 112 -16.01 -20.97 6.04
C THR A 112 -16.49 -19.51 6.02
N PHE A 113 -17.81 -19.33 6.16
CA PHE A 113 -18.43 -18.01 6.21
C PHE A 113 -19.40 -17.90 7.37
N SER A 114 -19.33 -16.82 8.14
CA SER A 114 -20.29 -16.44 9.17
C SER A 114 -21.03 -15.17 8.74
N ALA A 115 -22.37 -15.20 8.82
CA ALA A 115 -23.20 -14.03 8.59
C ALA A 115 -23.18 -13.03 9.77
N GLU A 116 -22.65 -13.44 10.93
CA GLU A 116 -22.46 -12.55 12.06
C GLU A 116 -21.41 -11.48 11.76
N LYS A 117 -21.70 -10.26 12.21
CA LYS A 117 -20.82 -9.12 12.00
C LYS A 117 -20.24 -8.66 13.33
N ASP A 118 -18.94 -8.82 13.45
CA ASP A 118 -18.16 -8.30 14.57
C ASP A 118 -17.77 -6.83 14.33
N TYR A 119 -17.46 -6.11 15.40
CA TYR A 119 -16.73 -4.86 15.29
C TYR A 119 -15.34 -5.13 14.75
N CYS A 120 -14.95 -4.42 13.71
CA CYS A 120 -13.65 -4.60 13.06
C CYS A 120 -13.15 -3.29 12.43
N ARG A 121 -11.83 -3.20 12.25
CA ARG A 121 -11.21 -2.03 11.62
C ARG A 121 -11.41 -2.00 10.10
N ASN A 122 -11.25 -3.15 9.45
CA ASN A 122 -11.22 -3.26 8.00
C ASN A 122 -12.40 -4.10 7.48
N ARG A 123 -13.60 -3.51 7.45
CA ARG A 123 -14.73 -4.13 6.75
C ARG A 123 -14.76 -3.67 5.30
N LEU A 124 -14.78 -4.65 4.39
CA LEU A 124 -14.90 -4.39 2.96
C LEU A 124 -16.38 -4.12 2.59
N PRO A 125 -16.65 -3.20 1.65
CA PRO A 125 -18.03 -2.91 1.23
C PRO A 125 -18.62 -4.01 0.33
N VAL A 126 -17.81 -4.91 -0.21
CA VAL A 126 -18.24 -6.04 -1.04
C VAL A 126 -18.83 -7.15 -0.17
N SER A 127 -19.86 -7.86 -0.68
CA SER A 127 -20.46 -9.03 -0.03
C SER A 127 -19.80 -10.31 -0.52
N TYR A 128 -19.65 -11.29 0.39
CA TYR A 128 -19.32 -12.65 -0.03
C TYR A 128 -20.58 -13.34 -0.56
N GLN A 129 -20.56 -13.70 -1.82
CA GLN A 129 -21.62 -14.42 -2.53
C GLN A 129 -20.97 -15.58 -3.30
N PRO A 130 -21.01 -16.81 -2.78
CA PRO A 130 -20.34 -17.96 -3.40
C PRO A 130 -20.81 -18.25 -4.82
N ASP A 131 -22.04 -17.88 -5.15
CA ASP A 131 -22.65 -18.06 -6.46
C ASP A 131 -22.61 -16.78 -7.33
N ALA A 132 -21.79 -15.79 -6.97
CA ALA A 132 -21.65 -14.58 -7.79
C ALA A 132 -21.18 -14.94 -9.20
N PRO A 133 -21.76 -14.29 -10.23
CA PRO A 133 -21.36 -14.55 -11.61
C PRO A 133 -19.90 -14.21 -11.85
N GLN A 134 -19.28 -14.91 -12.81
CA GLN A 134 -17.93 -14.56 -13.22
C GLN A 134 -17.86 -13.10 -13.69
N PRO A 135 -16.81 -12.36 -13.31
CA PRO A 135 -16.65 -10.95 -13.66
C PRO A 135 -16.13 -10.81 -15.10
N VAL A 136 -17.00 -11.01 -16.08
CA VAL A 136 -16.65 -11.12 -17.50
C VAL A 136 -16.02 -9.84 -18.03
N THR A 137 -16.56 -8.68 -17.64
CA THR A 137 -16.03 -7.38 -18.08
C THR A 137 -14.62 -7.14 -17.53
N TRP A 138 -14.42 -7.47 -16.25
CA TRP A 138 -13.12 -7.39 -15.60
C TRP A 138 -12.08 -8.30 -16.25
N LEU A 139 -12.41 -9.57 -16.45
CA LEU A 139 -11.50 -10.54 -17.05
C LEU A 139 -11.15 -10.18 -18.49
N HIS A 140 -12.13 -9.70 -19.25
CA HIS A 140 -11.90 -9.22 -20.63
C HIS A 140 -10.98 -7.97 -20.61
N PHE A 141 -11.23 -7.01 -19.72
CA PHE A 141 -10.36 -5.86 -19.56
C PHE A 141 -8.92 -6.25 -19.21
N LEU A 142 -8.72 -7.18 -18.26
CA LEU A 142 -7.41 -7.67 -17.90
C LEU A 142 -6.69 -8.37 -19.06
N SER A 143 -7.41 -9.17 -19.85
CA SER A 143 -6.81 -9.86 -21.02
C SER A 143 -6.31 -8.90 -22.08
N GLN A 144 -6.89 -7.69 -22.15
CA GLN A 144 -6.41 -6.63 -23.05
C GLN A 144 -5.25 -5.83 -22.45
N LEU A 145 -5.13 -5.82 -21.12
CA LEU A 145 -4.17 -5.00 -20.41
C LEU A 145 -2.86 -5.73 -20.09
N LEU A 146 -2.91 -7.00 -19.75
CA LEU A 146 -1.78 -7.79 -19.24
C LEU A 146 -1.64 -9.13 -19.99
N GLU A 147 -0.44 -9.67 -19.97
CA GLU A 147 -0.22 -11.06 -20.37
C GLU A 147 -0.88 -12.03 -19.37
N PRO A 148 -1.32 -13.23 -19.81
CA PRO A 148 -2.05 -14.17 -18.95
C PRO A 148 -1.32 -14.53 -17.66
N GLU A 149 -0.01 -14.68 -17.72
CA GLU A 149 0.85 -15.01 -16.57
C GLU A 149 0.89 -13.87 -15.55
N ASP A 150 0.88 -12.62 -16.01
CA ASP A 150 0.89 -11.42 -15.16
C ASP A 150 -0.48 -11.19 -14.49
N ILE A 151 -1.57 -11.66 -15.11
CA ILE A 151 -2.91 -11.63 -14.51
C ILE A 151 -2.95 -12.47 -13.23
N LEU A 152 -2.25 -13.61 -13.18
CA LEU A 152 -2.15 -14.43 -11.98
C LEU A 152 -1.46 -13.68 -10.83
N THR A 153 -0.40 -12.96 -11.13
CA THR A 153 0.31 -12.12 -10.14
C THR A 153 -0.58 -10.99 -9.62
N LEU A 154 -1.30 -10.31 -10.51
CA LEU A 154 -2.25 -9.25 -10.13
C LEU A 154 -3.40 -9.81 -9.28
N GLN A 155 -3.93 -10.99 -9.61
CA GLN A 155 -4.96 -11.69 -8.85
C GLN A 155 -4.51 -11.95 -7.41
N GLU A 156 -3.31 -12.49 -7.25
CA GLU A 156 -2.70 -12.73 -5.94
C GLU A 156 -2.51 -11.43 -5.15
N PHE A 157 -2.06 -10.36 -5.82
CA PHE A 157 -1.80 -9.10 -5.15
C PHE A 157 -3.08 -8.40 -4.70
N ILE A 158 -4.14 -8.42 -5.51
CA ILE A 158 -5.45 -7.88 -5.11
C ILE A 158 -6.02 -8.66 -3.93
N GLY A 159 -5.98 -9.99 -3.98
CA GLY A 159 -6.40 -10.85 -2.87
C GLY A 159 -5.58 -10.59 -1.59
N TYR A 160 -4.28 -10.40 -1.71
CA TYR A 160 -3.40 -10.04 -0.60
C TYR A 160 -3.79 -8.72 0.06
N CYS A 161 -4.38 -7.79 -0.68
CA CYS A 161 -4.88 -6.54 -0.13
C CYS A 161 -6.12 -6.70 0.78
N PHE A 162 -6.76 -7.85 0.85
CA PHE A 162 -7.94 -8.05 1.70
C PHE A 162 -7.61 -8.37 3.16
N ILE A 163 -6.38 -8.74 3.47
CA ILE A 163 -5.95 -9.10 4.82
C ILE A 163 -4.90 -8.12 5.36
N PRO A 164 -4.89 -7.79 6.67
CA PRO A 164 -3.90 -6.90 7.28
C PRO A 164 -2.58 -7.65 7.52
N SER A 165 -1.83 -7.94 6.45
CA SER A 165 -0.60 -8.73 6.50
C SER A 165 0.51 -8.12 5.66
N THR A 166 1.75 -8.19 6.15
CA THR A 166 2.96 -7.77 5.44
C THR A 166 3.83 -8.96 4.98
N LYS A 167 3.36 -10.20 5.20
CA LYS A 167 4.13 -11.43 4.92
C LYS A 167 4.62 -11.56 3.47
N GLY A 168 3.87 -11.01 2.50
CA GLY A 168 4.27 -11.01 1.10
C GLY A 168 5.44 -10.08 0.79
N GLN A 169 5.72 -9.10 1.66
CA GLN A 169 6.85 -8.15 1.56
C GLN A 169 7.03 -7.52 0.17
N LYS A 170 5.93 -7.23 -0.52
CA LYS A 170 5.93 -6.71 -1.89
C LYS A 170 5.02 -5.49 -2.03
N MET A 171 5.42 -4.61 -2.94
CA MET A 171 4.58 -3.61 -3.57
C MET A 171 4.43 -3.95 -5.06
N LEU A 172 3.33 -3.52 -5.66
CA LEU A 172 3.05 -3.74 -7.07
C LEU A 172 3.24 -2.46 -7.88
N MET A 173 3.98 -2.57 -8.98
CA MET A 173 4.14 -1.52 -9.96
C MET A 173 3.51 -1.98 -11.27
N LEU A 174 2.56 -1.20 -11.79
CA LEU A 174 1.98 -1.44 -13.10
C LEU A 174 2.44 -0.32 -14.05
N THR A 175 3.29 -0.69 -15.01
CA THR A 175 3.95 0.26 -15.90
C THR A 175 3.43 0.12 -17.33
N GLY A 176 3.49 1.20 -18.11
CA GLY A 176 3.09 1.21 -19.52
C GLY A 176 3.38 2.54 -20.19
N LYS A 177 3.04 2.66 -21.48
CA LYS A 177 3.33 3.86 -22.28
C LYS A 177 2.33 5.02 -22.08
N GLY A 178 1.17 4.72 -21.47
CA GLY A 178 0.07 5.67 -21.26
C GLY A 178 -1.11 5.38 -22.20
N GLY A 179 -2.33 5.57 -21.68
CA GLY A 179 -3.57 5.36 -22.45
C GLY A 179 -4.09 3.92 -22.51
N GLU A 180 -3.43 2.93 -21.88
CA GLU A 180 -3.86 1.53 -21.84
C GLU A 180 -5.07 1.31 -20.93
N GLY A 181 -5.27 2.18 -19.94
CA GLY A 181 -6.39 2.12 -19.01
C GLY A 181 -6.02 1.68 -17.58
N LYS A 182 -4.75 1.70 -17.19
CA LYS A 182 -4.26 1.31 -15.85
C LYS A 182 -5.08 1.90 -14.70
N SER A 183 -5.38 3.18 -14.75
CA SER A 183 -6.14 3.90 -13.70
C SER A 183 -7.56 3.36 -13.48
N ARG A 184 -8.13 2.61 -14.44
CA ARG A 184 -9.44 1.97 -14.28
C ARG A 184 -9.43 0.89 -13.20
N ILE A 185 -8.27 0.24 -12.97
CA ILE A 185 -8.06 -0.70 -11.86
C ILE A 185 -8.33 -0.01 -10.51
N GLY A 186 -7.92 1.24 -10.35
CA GLY A 186 -8.15 2.02 -9.12
C GLY A 186 -9.62 2.16 -8.75
N VAL A 187 -10.53 2.28 -9.73
CA VAL A 187 -11.97 2.34 -9.50
C VAL A 187 -12.50 0.98 -8.98
N VAL A 188 -12.03 -0.11 -9.56
CA VAL A 188 -12.39 -1.47 -9.11
C VAL A 188 -11.86 -1.74 -7.69
N LEU A 189 -10.60 -1.38 -7.42
CA LEU A 189 -10.02 -1.51 -6.07
C LEU A 189 -10.80 -0.69 -5.04
N ARG A 190 -11.27 0.50 -5.41
CA ARG A 190 -12.12 1.32 -4.54
C ARG A 190 -13.48 0.66 -4.28
N ALA A 191 -14.07 -0.01 -5.27
CA ALA A 191 -15.31 -0.76 -5.08
C ALA A 191 -15.12 -1.95 -4.12
N LEU A 192 -13.97 -2.63 -4.16
CA LEU A 192 -13.67 -3.77 -3.30
C LEU A 192 -13.28 -3.37 -1.87
N LEU A 193 -12.47 -2.32 -1.72
CA LEU A 193 -11.84 -1.96 -0.44
C LEU A 193 -12.55 -0.79 0.27
N GLY A 194 -13.27 0.05 -0.46
CA GLY A 194 -13.97 1.20 0.09
C GLY A 194 -13.04 2.15 0.83
N VAL A 195 -13.38 2.40 2.08
CA VAL A 195 -12.65 3.31 2.98
C VAL A 195 -11.28 2.78 3.41
N ASN A 196 -11.02 1.49 3.24
CA ASN A 196 -9.75 0.84 3.58
C ASN A 196 -8.65 1.09 2.54
N MET A 197 -8.91 1.94 1.56
CA MET A 197 -7.98 2.32 0.52
C MET A 197 -7.75 3.82 0.51
N LYS A 198 -6.49 4.25 0.49
CA LYS A 198 -6.07 5.64 0.26
C LYS A 198 -5.53 5.82 -1.14
N THR A 199 -5.68 7.03 -1.65
CA THR A 199 -5.00 7.48 -2.87
C THR A 199 -3.99 8.56 -2.49
N GLY A 200 -2.77 8.47 -3.00
CA GLY A 200 -1.72 9.42 -2.63
C GLY A 200 -0.42 9.15 -3.37
N SER A 201 0.67 9.79 -2.98
CA SER A 201 1.97 9.62 -3.60
C SER A 201 2.93 8.83 -2.70
N VAL A 202 3.55 7.79 -3.24
CA VAL A 202 4.60 7.00 -2.57
C VAL A 202 5.76 7.90 -2.16
N ALA A 203 6.14 8.87 -2.99
CA ALA A 203 7.19 9.84 -2.67
C ALA A 203 6.85 10.69 -1.43
N LYS A 204 5.57 11.06 -1.27
CA LYS A 204 5.12 11.80 -0.09
C LYS A 204 5.14 10.92 1.17
N VAL A 205 4.81 9.65 1.07
CA VAL A 205 4.90 8.70 2.20
C VAL A 205 6.35 8.53 2.65
N GLU A 206 7.30 8.44 1.72
CA GLU A 206 8.73 8.37 2.07
C GLU A 206 9.20 9.58 2.87
N THR A 207 8.73 10.79 2.52
CA THR A 207 9.29 12.05 3.04
C THR A 207 8.52 12.67 4.21
N SER A 208 7.24 12.28 4.43
CA SER A 208 6.35 12.91 5.41
C SER A 208 5.84 11.95 6.48
N ASN A 209 6.13 12.25 7.76
CA ASN A 209 5.61 11.51 8.91
C ASN A 209 4.07 11.54 8.94
N PHE A 210 3.46 12.67 8.61
CA PHE A 210 2.00 12.82 8.57
C PHE A 210 1.37 11.93 7.49
N ALA A 211 1.99 11.84 6.31
CA ALA A 211 1.49 10.97 5.25
C ALA A 211 1.57 9.48 5.64
N ARG A 212 2.57 9.08 6.46
CA ARG A 212 2.64 7.74 7.04
C ARG A 212 1.53 7.48 8.05
N ALA A 213 1.28 8.44 8.96
CA ALA A 213 0.21 8.33 9.94
C ALA A 213 -1.19 8.24 9.31
N ASP A 214 -1.39 8.85 8.12
CA ASP A 214 -2.63 8.75 7.36
C ASP A 214 -2.87 7.33 6.78
N LEU A 215 -1.85 6.46 6.79
CA LEU A 215 -1.92 5.08 6.32
C LEU A 215 -2.16 4.06 7.44
N GLU A 216 -2.23 4.52 8.68
CA GLU A 216 -2.54 3.66 9.82
C GLU A 216 -3.89 2.97 9.61
N HIS A 217 -3.89 1.65 9.72
CA HIS A 217 -5.04 0.77 9.50
C HIS A 217 -5.58 0.70 8.07
N GLU A 218 -4.92 1.30 7.09
CA GLU A 218 -5.30 1.16 5.69
C GLU A 218 -4.82 -0.18 5.11
N LEU A 219 -5.62 -0.76 4.22
CA LEU A 219 -5.26 -2.00 3.53
C LEU A 219 -4.44 -1.73 2.26
N LEU A 220 -4.73 -0.65 1.57
CA LEU A 220 -4.09 -0.32 0.30
C LEU A 220 -3.85 1.19 0.17
N MET A 221 -2.69 1.55 -0.35
CA MET A 221 -2.42 2.86 -0.91
C MET A 221 -2.17 2.74 -2.41
N LEU A 222 -2.93 3.49 -3.20
CA LEU A 222 -2.77 3.61 -4.65
C LEU A 222 -2.10 4.95 -4.99
N ASP A 223 -0.99 4.89 -5.73
CA ASP A 223 -0.39 6.02 -6.42
C ASP A 223 -0.75 5.91 -7.91
N ASP A 224 -1.78 6.66 -8.35
CA ASP A 224 -2.39 6.54 -9.69
C ASP A 224 -1.60 7.27 -10.79
N ASP A 225 -0.72 8.17 -10.41
CA ASP A 225 0.15 8.93 -11.34
C ASP A 225 1.56 9.02 -10.76
N MET A 226 2.16 7.85 -10.61
CA MET A 226 3.48 7.75 -10.02
C MET A 226 4.51 8.41 -10.92
N LYS A 227 5.15 9.45 -10.39
CA LYS A 227 6.19 10.18 -11.11
C LYS A 227 7.44 9.34 -11.29
N LEU A 228 8.09 9.51 -12.46
CA LEU A 228 9.37 8.87 -12.78
C LEU A 228 10.55 9.41 -11.98
N GLU A 229 10.34 10.48 -11.19
CA GLU A 229 11.38 11.03 -10.34
C GLU A 229 11.82 10.01 -9.30
N ALA A 230 13.12 9.73 -9.27
CA ALA A 230 13.67 8.80 -8.32
C ALA A 230 13.48 9.30 -6.88
N LEU A 231 13.07 8.41 -5.99
CA LEU A 231 12.95 8.70 -4.57
C LEU A 231 14.31 9.09 -3.98
N PRO A 232 14.43 10.20 -3.24
CA PRO A 232 15.70 10.58 -2.60
C PRO A 232 16.15 9.53 -1.57
N GLN A 233 15.21 8.86 -0.90
CA GLN A 233 15.42 7.79 0.06
C GLN A 233 14.32 6.74 -0.11
N THR A 234 14.49 5.54 0.47
CA THR A 234 13.52 4.44 0.39
C THR A 234 13.36 3.71 1.72
N ASN A 235 13.92 4.25 2.80
CA ASN A 235 13.99 3.56 4.09
C ASN A 235 12.61 3.36 4.71
N ASN A 236 11.74 4.39 4.64
CA ASN A 236 10.40 4.32 5.19
C ASN A 236 9.50 3.38 4.39
N ILE A 237 9.54 3.46 3.06
CA ILE A 237 8.77 2.55 2.19
C ILE A 237 9.21 1.10 2.40
N LYS A 238 10.52 0.83 2.47
CA LYS A 238 11.03 -0.51 2.77
C LYS A 238 10.56 -1.01 4.12
N ALA A 239 10.59 -0.14 5.16
CA ALA A 239 10.15 -0.48 6.50
C ALA A 239 8.64 -0.82 6.51
N ILE A 240 7.80 -0.02 5.85
CA ILE A 240 6.34 -0.25 5.79
C ILE A 240 6.03 -1.57 5.08
N ILE A 241 6.65 -1.82 3.91
CA ILE A 241 6.40 -3.05 3.13
C ILE A 241 6.72 -4.32 3.93
N THR A 242 7.67 -4.24 4.87
CA THR A 242 8.11 -5.38 5.69
C THR A 242 7.81 -5.20 7.18
N ALA A 243 6.90 -4.30 7.54
CA ALA A 243 6.60 -3.99 8.93
C ALA A 243 6.10 -5.22 9.70
N GLU A 244 6.85 -5.61 10.72
CA GLU A 244 6.50 -6.66 11.68
C GLU A 244 6.31 -6.10 13.10
N LEU A 245 6.69 -4.83 13.28
CA LEU A 245 6.60 -4.09 14.53
C LEU A 245 5.94 -2.74 14.29
N PRO A 246 5.31 -2.14 15.32
CA PRO A 246 4.79 -0.78 15.25
C PRO A 246 5.86 0.23 14.81
N MET A 247 5.44 1.24 14.08
CA MET A 247 6.30 2.31 13.59
C MET A 247 5.98 3.62 14.29
N ASP A 248 6.98 4.51 14.37
CA ASP A 248 6.79 5.85 14.88
C ASP A 248 5.96 6.69 13.91
N LEU A 249 4.79 7.12 14.37
CA LEU A 249 3.82 7.91 13.61
C LEU A 249 3.58 9.26 14.29
N GLU A 250 3.28 10.27 13.49
CA GLU A 250 3.05 11.63 13.96
C GLU A 250 1.77 12.21 13.34
N ARG A 251 0.87 12.72 14.21
CA ARG A 251 -0.32 13.48 13.79
C ARG A 251 -0.20 14.94 14.23
N LYS A 252 -0.80 15.85 13.47
CA LYS A 252 -0.78 17.29 13.81
C LYS A 252 -1.34 17.52 15.21
N ARG A 253 -0.58 18.27 16.03
CA ARG A 253 -0.93 18.64 17.41
C ARG A 253 -1.05 17.46 18.38
N GLN A 254 -0.47 16.33 18.05
CA GLN A 254 -0.35 15.17 18.95
C GLN A 254 1.14 14.81 19.10
N GLN A 255 1.50 14.19 20.22
CA GLN A 255 2.83 13.59 20.35
C GLN A 255 2.96 12.40 19.40
N SER A 256 4.19 12.08 18.99
CA SER A 256 4.45 10.87 18.23
C SER A 256 4.05 9.63 19.05
N TYR A 257 3.59 8.62 18.38
CA TYR A 257 3.11 7.37 18.95
C TYR A 257 3.51 6.19 18.08
N GLN A 258 3.45 4.99 18.67
CA GLN A 258 3.68 3.75 17.93
C GLN A 258 2.37 3.25 17.33
N GLY A 259 2.35 3.06 16.01
CA GLY A 259 1.17 2.56 15.28
C GLY A 259 1.51 1.46 14.29
N ASP A 260 0.53 0.63 13.97
CA ASP A 260 0.68 -0.51 13.07
C ASP A 260 0.38 -0.13 11.62
N LEU A 261 1.37 -0.34 10.76
CA LEU A 261 1.24 -0.17 9.31
C LEU A 261 1.32 -1.53 8.62
N TYR A 262 0.22 -1.93 8.02
CA TYR A 262 0.13 -3.14 7.18
C TYR A 262 -0.37 -2.83 5.77
N VAL A 263 -0.28 -1.57 5.36
CA VAL A 263 -0.70 -1.09 4.05
C VAL A 263 0.15 -1.68 2.93
N ARG A 264 -0.49 -2.10 1.83
CA ARG A 264 0.17 -2.46 0.57
C ARG A 264 0.20 -1.26 -0.36
N PHE A 265 1.17 -1.25 -1.27
CA PHE A 265 1.31 -0.18 -2.26
C PHE A 265 1.08 -0.73 -3.66
N ILE A 266 0.26 -0.01 -4.43
CA ILE A 266 0.16 -0.16 -5.88
C ILE A 266 0.54 1.18 -6.50
N GLY A 267 1.54 1.18 -7.37
CA GLY A 267 1.92 2.34 -8.18
C GLY A 267 1.55 2.13 -9.64
N LEU A 268 0.85 3.08 -10.23
CA LEU A 268 0.53 3.12 -11.66
C LEU A 268 1.36 4.23 -12.30
N GLY A 269 2.12 3.91 -13.35
CA GLY A 269 3.00 4.89 -13.96
C GLY A 269 3.45 4.49 -15.36
N ASN A 270 4.27 5.38 -15.94
CA ASN A 270 4.87 5.15 -17.25
C ASN A 270 6.34 4.72 -17.15
N GLY A 271 6.77 4.24 -15.98
CA GLY A 271 8.11 3.74 -15.71
C GLY A 271 8.20 3.11 -14.33
N VAL A 272 9.41 2.69 -13.98
CA VAL A 272 9.70 1.97 -12.74
C VAL A 272 10.10 2.94 -11.64
N LEU A 273 9.68 2.68 -10.40
CA LEU A 273 10.08 3.46 -9.24
C LEU A 273 11.58 3.24 -8.96
N GLN A 274 12.36 4.28 -9.10
CA GLN A 274 13.79 4.29 -8.85
C GLN A 274 14.13 5.02 -7.55
N ALA A 275 15.33 4.81 -7.04
CA ALA A 275 15.87 5.50 -5.88
C ALA A 275 17.19 6.19 -6.23
N LEU A 276 17.32 7.48 -5.90
CA LEU A 276 18.53 8.26 -6.18
C LEU A 276 19.77 7.74 -5.45
N HIS A 277 19.58 7.33 -4.20
CA HIS A 277 20.68 6.95 -3.30
C HIS A 277 20.63 5.52 -2.80
N ASP A 278 19.49 4.83 -2.94
CA ASP A 278 19.34 3.43 -2.55
C ASP A 278 19.34 2.52 -3.80
N ARG A 279 20.51 2.08 -4.13
CA ARG A 279 20.76 1.12 -5.23
C ARG A 279 20.91 -0.31 -4.72
N SER A 280 20.46 -0.55 -3.47
CA SER A 280 20.53 -1.87 -2.89
C SER A 280 19.48 -2.80 -3.53
N VAL A 281 19.86 -4.05 -3.72
CA VAL A 281 18.92 -5.13 -4.09
C VAL A 281 17.73 -5.17 -3.12
N GLY A 282 17.90 -4.61 -1.90
CA GLY A 282 16.88 -4.56 -0.88
C GLY A 282 15.62 -3.79 -1.26
N PHE A 283 15.72 -2.70 -2.02
CA PHE A 283 14.56 -1.93 -2.49
C PHE A 283 13.88 -2.62 -3.67
N PHE A 284 14.66 -3.02 -4.67
CA PHE A 284 14.12 -3.65 -5.89
C PHE A 284 13.46 -4.99 -5.60
N ARG A 285 14.06 -5.84 -4.74
CA ARG A 285 13.46 -7.15 -4.39
C ARG A 285 12.06 -7.05 -3.77
N ARG A 286 11.65 -5.88 -3.30
CA ARG A 286 10.31 -5.61 -2.75
C ARG A 286 9.31 -5.17 -3.81
N GLN A 287 9.71 -4.99 -5.03
CA GLN A 287 8.84 -4.61 -6.14
C GLN A 287 8.44 -5.84 -6.96
N ILE A 288 7.19 -5.83 -7.40
CA ILE A 288 6.68 -6.64 -8.51
C ILE A 288 6.39 -5.64 -9.62
N ILE A 289 6.98 -5.82 -10.78
CA ILE A 289 6.85 -4.88 -11.89
C ILE A 289 6.17 -5.60 -13.05
N LEU A 290 4.91 -5.22 -13.29
CA LEU A 290 4.12 -5.72 -14.41
C LEU A 290 4.06 -4.64 -15.49
N THR A 291 4.29 -5.03 -16.74
CA THR A 291 4.22 -4.13 -17.89
C THR A 291 2.95 -4.40 -18.69
N THR A 292 2.18 -3.34 -18.96
CA THR A 292 0.96 -3.46 -19.75
C THR A 292 1.27 -3.73 -21.21
N LYS A 293 0.37 -4.46 -21.86
CA LYS A 293 0.34 -4.56 -23.33
C LYS A 293 0.18 -3.19 -23.98
N GLU A 294 0.71 -3.04 -25.17
CA GLU A 294 0.41 -1.87 -25.97
C GLU A 294 -1.09 -1.81 -26.30
N LYS A 295 -1.65 -0.61 -26.26
CA LYS A 295 -3.05 -0.41 -26.61
C LYS A 295 -3.24 -0.75 -28.10
N ASP A 296 -4.20 -1.65 -28.40
CA ASP A 296 -4.61 -1.90 -29.78
C ASP A 296 -5.09 -0.58 -30.41
N PRO A 297 -4.49 -0.12 -31.53
CA PRO A 297 -4.91 1.11 -32.20
C PRO A 297 -6.39 1.14 -32.61
N ASN A 298 -7.00 -0.04 -32.80
CA ASN A 298 -8.40 -0.20 -33.19
C ASN A 298 -9.36 -0.33 -32.00
N ARG A 299 -8.82 -0.39 -30.75
CA ARG A 299 -9.65 -0.48 -29.54
C ARG A 299 -10.52 0.75 -29.38
N LYS A 300 -11.83 0.54 -29.35
CA LYS A 300 -12.78 1.59 -28.95
C LYS A 300 -12.83 1.67 -27.44
N ASP A 301 -12.51 2.85 -26.90
CA ASP A 301 -12.58 3.08 -25.48
C ASP A 301 -14.04 3.20 -25.03
N ASP A 302 -14.40 2.46 -23.99
CA ASP A 302 -15.69 2.58 -23.31
C ASP A 302 -15.50 3.51 -22.11
N PRO A 303 -16.13 4.71 -22.10
CA PRO A 303 -16.00 5.65 -20.98
C PRO A 303 -16.59 5.10 -19.67
N TYR A 304 -17.50 4.13 -19.75
CA TYR A 304 -18.18 3.52 -18.59
C TYR A 304 -17.60 2.17 -18.20
N ILE A 305 -16.43 1.81 -18.71
CA ILE A 305 -15.83 0.49 -18.43
C ILE A 305 -15.54 0.29 -16.94
N ALA A 306 -15.12 1.34 -16.25
CA ALA A 306 -14.79 1.28 -14.83
C ALA A 306 -16.02 1.00 -13.96
N GLU A 307 -17.14 1.66 -14.26
CA GLU A 307 -18.43 1.46 -13.57
C GLU A 307 -18.99 0.05 -13.84
N LYS A 308 -18.86 -0.43 -15.08
CA LYS A 308 -19.27 -1.80 -15.44
C LYS A 308 -18.46 -2.84 -14.68
N MET A 309 -17.14 -2.67 -14.60
CA MET A 309 -16.29 -3.55 -13.81
C MET A 309 -16.60 -3.45 -12.31
N ALA A 310 -16.80 -2.25 -11.79
CA ALA A 310 -17.15 -2.06 -10.36
C ALA A 310 -18.51 -2.71 -10.00
N ALA A 311 -19.44 -2.81 -10.95
CA ALA A 311 -20.71 -3.53 -10.76
C ALA A 311 -20.54 -5.06 -10.67
N GLU A 312 -19.38 -5.61 -11.05
CA GLU A 312 -19.02 -7.04 -10.92
C GLU A 312 -18.23 -7.32 -9.61
N ALA A 313 -18.28 -6.43 -8.61
CA ALA A 313 -17.41 -6.46 -7.43
C ALA A 313 -17.44 -7.80 -6.69
N GLU A 314 -18.60 -8.45 -6.51
CA GLU A 314 -18.71 -9.75 -5.85
C GLU A 314 -17.98 -10.85 -6.62
N GLY A 315 -18.11 -10.88 -7.94
CA GLY A 315 -17.38 -11.82 -8.79
C GLY A 315 -15.87 -11.55 -8.79
N ILE A 316 -15.46 -10.28 -8.80
CA ILE A 316 -14.05 -9.89 -8.71
C ILE A 316 -13.48 -10.26 -7.33
N PHE A 317 -14.28 -10.10 -6.28
CA PHE A 317 -13.87 -10.52 -4.94
C PHE A 317 -13.58 -12.03 -4.88
N LEU A 318 -14.47 -12.87 -5.43
CA LEU A 318 -14.23 -14.33 -5.50
C LEU A 318 -12.97 -14.65 -6.32
N TRP A 319 -12.83 -14.02 -7.49
CA TRP A 319 -11.64 -14.17 -8.32
C TRP A 319 -10.36 -13.80 -7.56
N ALA A 320 -10.36 -12.70 -6.81
CA ALA A 320 -9.20 -12.29 -6.02
C ALA A 320 -8.96 -13.20 -4.80
N LEU A 321 -10.02 -13.78 -4.20
CA LEU A 321 -9.88 -14.80 -3.14
C LEU A 321 -9.13 -16.04 -3.63
N GLU A 322 -9.38 -16.51 -4.85
CA GLU A 322 -8.62 -17.62 -5.44
C GLU A 322 -7.12 -17.29 -5.50
N GLY A 323 -6.79 -16.06 -5.89
CA GLY A 323 -5.41 -15.57 -5.86
C GLY A 323 -4.81 -15.55 -4.45
N LEU A 324 -5.57 -15.08 -3.46
CA LEU A 324 -5.13 -15.06 -2.06
C LEU A 324 -4.87 -16.49 -1.54
N HIS A 325 -5.76 -17.42 -1.81
CA HIS A 325 -5.57 -18.83 -1.39
C HIS A 325 -4.33 -19.44 -2.03
N ARG A 326 -4.09 -19.18 -3.32
CA ARG A 326 -2.87 -19.63 -4.02
C ARG A 326 -1.61 -19.03 -3.38
N LEU A 327 -1.63 -17.72 -3.09
CA LEU A 327 -0.52 -17.03 -2.44
C LEU A 327 -0.21 -17.60 -1.05
N ILE A 328 -1.24 -17.87 -0.24
CA ILE A 328 -1.10 -18.47 1.10
C ILE A 328 -0.54 -19.87 0.98
N ALA A 329 -1.07 -20.71 0.09
CA ALA A 329 -0.58 -22.07 -0.17
C ALA A 329 0.90 -22.07 -0.62
N ASN A 330 1.35 -21.00 -1.29
CA ASN A 330 2.74 -20.80 -1.69
C ASN A 330 3.59 -20.03 -0.65
N ASN A 331 3.16 -20.00 0.62
CA ASN A 331 3.85 -19.30 1.71
C ASN A 331 4.16 -17.84 1.40
N PHE A 332 3.19 -17.11 0.88
CA PHE A 332 3.29 -15.70 0.48
C PHE A 332 4.35 -15.40 -0.58
N ARG A 333 4.72 -16.41 -1.38
CA ARG A 333 5.57 -16.22 -2.56
C ARG A 333 4.67 -16.03 -3.78
N PHE A 334 4.76 -14.86 -4.39
CA PHE A 334 3.97 -14.53 -5.58
C PHE A 334 4.37 -15.37 -6.79
N THR A 335 3.39 -15.73 -7.58
CA THR A 335 3.59 -16.31 -8.91
C THR A 335 4.05 -15.19 -9.85
N LEU A 336 5.31 -15.24 -10.29
CA LEU A 336 5.89 -14.23 -11.19
C LEU A 336 6.12 -14.83 -12.57
N SER A 337 5.72 -14.10 -13.61
CA SER A 337 6.07 -14.41 -14.99
C SER A 337 7.57 -14.19 -15.26
N GLN A 338 8.09 -14.75 -16.33
CA GLN A 338 9.46 -14.43 -16.78
C GLN A 338 9.58 -12.93 -17.09
N SER A 339 8.57 -12.33 -17.73
CA SER A 339 8.52 -10.89 -18.02
C SER A 339 8.62 -10.04 -16.74
N ALA A 340 7.91 -10.39 -15.67
CA ALA A 340 8.00 -9.68 -14.39
C ALA A 340 9.40 -9.80 -13.76
N LEU A 341 10.06 -10.95 -13.91
CA LEU A 341 11.43 -11.14 -13.44
C LEU A 341 12.44 -10.33 -14.28
N ASP A 342 12.25 -10.29 -15.59
CA ASP A 342 13.10 -9.51 -16.52
C ASP A 342 12.92 -8.02 -16.24
N ASN A 343 11.69 -7.51 -16.10
CA ASN A 343 11.42 -6.14 -15.71
C ASN A 343 12.13 -5.75 -14.40
N LEU A 344 12.14 -6.65 -13.42
CA LEU A 344 12.85 -6.41 -12.15
C LEU A 344 14.37 -6.37 -12.36
N ASN A 345 14.93 -7.25 -13.19
CA ASN A 345 16.36 -7.27 -13.51
C ASN A 345 16.76 -6.00 -14.25
N ASP A 346 15.97 -5.56 -15.23
CA ASP A 346 16.20 -4.31 -15.97
C ASP A 346 16.18 -3.11 -15.01
N ALA A 347 15.20 -3.05 -14.10
CA ALA A 347 15.13 -1.98 -13.10
C ALA A 347 16.34 -1.96 -12.15
N VAL A 348 16.88 -3.13 -11.80
CA VAL A 348 18.11 -3.28 -11.00
C VAL A 348 19.32 -2.79 -11.81
N SER A 349 19.41 -3.16 -13.07
CA SER A 349 20.51 -2.74 -13.97
C SER A 349 20.47 -1.23 -14.21
N ASP A 350 19.34 -0.68 -14.57
CA ASP A 350 19.16 0.78 -14.76
C ASP A 350 19.47 1.58 -13.48
N GLY A 351 19.12 1.01 -12.32
CA GLY A 351 19.43 1.61 -11.01
C GLY A 351 20.92 1.48 -10.62
N ASN A 352 21.65 0.53 -11.20
CA ASN A 352 23.03 0.25 -10.82
C ASN A 352 23.86 -0.25 -12.00
N ASN A 353 24.30 0.68 -12.82
CA ASN A 353 25.14 0.42 -13.99
C ASN A 353 26.53 -0.23 -13.68
N ILE A 354 26.89 -0.40 -12.39
CA ILE A 354 28.06 -1.19 -12.02
C ILE A 354 27.86 -2.66 -12.40
N ILE A 355 26.65 -3.18 -12.33
CA ILE A 355 26.35 -4.57 -12.68
C ILE A 355 26.62 -4.79 -14.16
N ASP A 356 26.17 -3.87 -15.01
CA ASP A 356 26.38 -3.92 -16.46
C ASP A 356 27.85 -3.75 -16.81
N PHE A 357 28.55 -2.85 -16.11
CA PHE A 357 30.01 -2.73 -16.23
C PHE A 357 30.70 -4.04 -15.90
N LEU A 358 30.35 -4.72 -14.81
CA LEU A 358 30.97 -5.98 -14.41
C LEU A 358 30.65 -7.14 -15.36
N ALA A 359 29.53 -7.06 -16.10
CA ALA A 359 29.14 -8.01 -17.12
C ALA A 359 29.68 -7.64 -18.53
N SER A 360 30.23 -6.42 -18.69
CA SER A 360 30.68 -5.93 -20.00
C SER A 360 31.97 -6.61 -20.47
N GLU A 361 32.02 -6.89 -21.76
CA GLU A 361 33.24 -7.39 -22.40
C GLU A 361 34.22 -6.25 -22.75
N GLY A 362 35.52 -6.55 -22.70
CA GLY A 362 36.56 -5.63 -23.18
C GLY A 362 37.10 -4.61 -22.19
N TYR A 363 36.49 -4.45 -20.98
CA TYR A 363 36.96 -3.52 -19.96
C TYR A 363 37.64 -4.21 -18.78
N ILE A 364 37.05 -5.29 -18.32
CA ILE A 364 37.53 -6.09 -17.19
C ILE A 364 37.39 -7.59 -17.47
N ARG A 365 38.08 -8.39 -16.67
CA ARG A 365 37.93 -9.85 -16.64
C ARG A 365 38.13 -10.36 -15.21
N PHE A 366 37.27 -11.27 -14.74
CA PHE A 366 37.46 -11.92 -13.46
C PHE A 366 38.51 -13.02 -13.56
N ARG A 367 39.61 -12.86 -12.80
CA ARG A 367 40.74 -13.81 -12.76
C ARG A 367 41.42 -13.73 -11.40
N ALA A 368 41.51 -14.88 -10.71
CA ALA A 368 42.01 -14.97 -9.34
C ALA A 368 43.45 -14.42 -9.16
N ASP A 369 44.29 -14.55 -10.20
CA ASP A 369 45.72 -14.17 -10.14
C ASP A 369 45.99 -12.68 -10.42
N TYR A 370 44.91 -11.90 -10.61
CA TYR A 370 45.01 -10.48 -10.93
C TYR A 370 44.46 -9.60 -9.84
N GLU A 371 45.00 -8.41 -9.77
CA GLU A 371 44.57 -7.41 -8.81
C GLU A 371 44.48 -6.01 -9.42
N ALA A 372 43.57 -5.20 -8.97
CA ALA A 372 43.41 -3.83 -9.44
C ALA A 372 43.22 -2.86 -8.28
N SER A 373 43.92 -1.72 -8.31
CA SER A 373 43.68 -0.67 -7.32
C SER A 373 42.26 -0.08 -7.50
N SER A 374 41.61 0.28 -6.41
CA SER A 374 40.28 0.91 -6.44
C SER A 374 40.24 2.16 -7.32
N LYS A 375 41.35 2.92 -7.41
CA LYS A 375 41.46 4.10 -8.26
C LYS A 375 41.44 3.71 -9.75
N ASN A 376 42.24 2.74 -10.15
CA ASN A 376 42.33 2.32 -11.56
C ASN A 376 41.06 1.60 -12.02
N LEU A 377 40.50 0.74 -11.17
CA LEU A 377 39.26 0.04 -11.48
C LEU A 377 38.09 1.03 -11.64
N TYR A 378 38.02 2.05 -10.78
CA TYR A 378 37.01 3.12 -10.89
C TYR A 378 37.24 3.97 -12.17
N ALA A 379 38.47 4.22 -12.58
CA ALA A 379 38.75 4.97 -13.80
C ALA A 379 38.31 4.19 -15.06
N VAL A 380 38.47 2.86 -15.09
CA VAL A 380 37.95 2.01 -16.16
C VAL A 380 36.42 1.97 -16.16
N TYR A 381 35.80 1.93 -14.98
CA TYR A 381 34.36 2.04 -14.89
C TYR A 381 33.83 3.40 -15.40
N LYS A 382 34.48 4.52 -15.08
CA LYS A 382 34.13 5.82 -15.65
C LYS A 382 34.23 5.84 -17.17
N GLN A 383 35.32 5.31 -17.72
CA GLN A 383 35.50 5.23 -19.16
C GLN A 383 34.38 4.40 -19.80
N TRP A 384 34.01 3.25 -19.22
CA TRP A 384 32.90 2.46 -19.70
C TRP A 384 31.57 3.24 -19.65
N CYS A 385 31.29 4.01 -18.56
CA CYS A 385 30.13 4.86 -18.51
C CYS A 385 30.10 5.92 -19.61
N ASP A 386 31.25 6.58 -19.85
CA ASP A 386 31.37 7.63 -20.88
C ASP A 386 31.16 7.01 -22.29
N ASP A 387 31.74 5.84 -22.56
CA ASP A 387 31.60 5.12 -23.83
C ASP A 387 30.15 4.64 -24.11
N ASN A 388 29.36 4.44 -23.06
CA ASN A 388 27.95 4.03 -23.13
C ASN A 388 26.95 5.17 -22.85
N ALA A 389 27.38 6.42 -22.79
CA ALA A 389 26.58 7.60 -22.51
C ALA A 389 25.82 7.52 -21.18
N LEU A 390 26.41 6.88 -20.15
CA LEU A 390 25.85 6.69 -18.82
C LEU A 390 26.52 7.61 -17.80
N ASN A 391 25.79 7.97 -16.75
CA ASN A 391 26.38 8.71 -15.62
C ASN A 391 27.10 7.76 -14.66
N SER A 392 28.39 8.01 -14.40
CA SER A 392 29.15 7.20 -13.44
C SER A 392 28.75 7.50 -12.00
N LEU A 393 28.70 6.45 -11.18
CA LEU A 393 28.55 6.57 -9.74
C LEU A 393 29.79 7.15 -9.07
N SER A 394 29.66 7.65 -7.84
CA SER A 394 30.84 8.07 -7.07
C SER A 394 31.79 6.88 -6.81
N GLN A 395 33.10 7.15 -6.70
CA GLN A 395 34.08 6.10 -6.38
C GLN A 395 33.76 5.41 -5.05
N LYS A 396 33.21 6.14 -4.08
CA LYS A 396 32.77 5.57 -2.79
C LYS A 396 31.65 4.55 -2.98
N SER A 397 30.64 4.89 -3.76
CA SER A 397 29.49 4.00 -4.05
C SER A 397 29.94 2.77 -4.85
N PHE A 398 30.76 2.96 -5.86
CA PHE A 398 31.35 1.88 -6.68
C PHE A 398 32.13 0.89 -5.82
N CYS A 399 33.09 1.37 -5.00
CA CYS A 399 33.87 0.48 -4.13
C CYS A 399 33.03 -0.17 -3.02
N SER A 400 32.01 0.52 -2.51
CA SER A 400 31.10 -0.07 -1.53
C SER A 400 30.28 -1.22 -2.14
N PHE A 401 29.78 -1.05 -3.36
CA PHE A 401 29.07 -2.11 -4.07
C PHE A 401 29.93 -3.36 -4.26
N LEU A 402 31.18 -3.20 -4.72
CA LEU A 402 32.10 -4.32 -4.92
C LEU A 402 32.38 -5.06 -3.62
N LYS A 403 32.63 -4.33 -2.52
CA LYS A 403 32.84 -4.94 -1.19
C LYS A 403 31.64 -5.73 -0.69
N GLN A 404 30.42 -5.23 -0.90
CA GLN A 404 29.20 -5.92 -0.49
C GLN A 404 28.91 -7.17 -1.34
N ASN A 405 29.52 -7.28 -2.50
CA ASN A 405 29.29 -8.37 -3.45
C ASN A 405 30.56 -9.21 -3.73
N GLU A 406 31.54 -9.19 -2.84
CA GLU A 406 32.80 -9.94 -2.99
C GLU A 406 32.59 -11.42 -3.33
N SER A 407 31.73 -12.09 -2.55
CA SER A 407 31.40 -13.51 -2.74
C SER A 407 30.72 -13.79 -4.09
N ARG A 408 29.90 -12.85 -4.59
CA ARG A 408 29.17 -13.01 -5.85
C ARG A 408 30.09 -12.98 -7.07
N TYR A 409 31.13 -12.15 -7.01
CA TYR A 409 32.06 -11.93 -8.12
C TYR A 409 33.43 -12.57 -7.88
N ASN A 410 33.60 -13.35 -6.81
CA ASN A 410 34.87 -13.93 -6.39
C ASN A 410 35.98 -12.89 -6.28
N LEU A 411 35.66 -11.75 -5.66
CA LEU A 411 36.59 -10.67 -5.38
C LEU A 411 37.01 -10.69 -3.93
N GLU A 412 38.18 -10.17 -3.62
CA GLU A 412 38.66 -9.93 -2.27
C GLU A 412 39.18 -8.51 -2.13
N TYR A 413 38.61 -7.71 -1.21
CA TYR A 413 39.13 -6.37 -0.93
C TYR A 413 40.39 -6.43 -0.09
N THR A 414 41.43 -5.73 -0.56
CA THR A 414 42.70 -5.65 0.16
C THR A 414 43.27 -4.23 0.20
N ASN A 415 44.11 -3.95 1.20
CA ASN A 415 44.88 -2.71 1.27
C ASN A 415 46.30 -2.86 0.63
N LYS A 416 46.58 -4.02 0.05
CA LYS A 416 47.94 -4.41 -0.38
C LYS A 416 48.04 -4.72 -1.87
N VAL A 417 47.21 -4.12 -2.73
CA VAL A 417 47.33 -4.21 -4.18
C VAL A 417 48.69 -3.58 -4.61
N ASN A 418 49.52 -4.33 -5.31
CA ASN A 418 50.82 -3.84 -5.78
C ASN A 418 50.60 -2.94 -7.01
N ILE A 419 50.96 -1.67 -6.89
CA ILE A 419 50.89 -0.69 -7.98
C ILE A 419 52.26 -0.39 -8.64
N GLY A 420 53.27 -1.22 -8.36
CA GLY A 420 54.61 -1.07 -8.88
C GLY A 420 55.54 -0.19 -8.03
N GLY A 421 56.84 -0.37 -8.19
CA GLY A 421 57.84 0.41 -7.46
C GLY A 421 57.83 0.22 -5.94
N GLY A 422 57.39 -0.94 -5.45
CA GLY A 422 57.28 -1.23 -4.00
C GLY A 422 56.15 -0.50 -3.28
N ARG A 423 55.21 0.11 -4.02
CA ARG A 423 54.06 0.83 -3.45
C ARG A 423 52.81 -0.03 -3.48
N PHE A 424 52.00 0.13 -2.45
CA PHE A 424 50.73 -0.57 -2.27
C PHE A 424 49.56 0.41 -2.20
N ALA A 425 48.39 -0.02 -2.70
CA ALA A 425 47.17 0.72 -2.70
C ALA A 425 45.97 -0.15 -2.25
N ARG A 426 44.87 0.47 -1.92
CA ARG A 426 43.58 -0.22 -1.67
C ARG A 426 42.99 -0.67 -2.99
N GLY A 427 42.45 -1.88 -3.07
CA GLY A 427 41.85 -2.41 -4.27
C GLY A 427 41.23 -3.80 -4.08
N PHE A 428 41.12 -4.52 -5.18
CA PHE A 428 40.46 -5.82 -5.23
C PHE A 428 41.39 -6.83 -5.92
N VAL A 429 41.47 -8.03 -5.34
CA VAL A 429 42.04 -9.23 -5.98
C VAL A 429 40.90 -9.96 -6.69
N GLY A 430 41.19 -10.69 -7.76
CA GLY A 430 40.22 -11.44 -8.55
C GLY A 430 39.75 -10.73 -9.82
N ILE A 431 40.37 -9.58 -10.19
CA ILE A 431 39.93 -8.77 -11.32
C ILE A 431 41.14 -8.23 -12.13
N GLU A 432 41.11 -8.45 -13.42
CA GLU A 432 42.03 -7.95 -14.41
C GLU A 432 41.44 -6.74 -15.14
N LEU A 433 42.20 -5.65 -15.28
CA LEU A 433 41.82 -4.52 -16.14
C LEU A 433 42.32 -4.77 -17.55
N LEU A 434 41.43 -4.77 -18.55
CA LEU A 434 41.73 -4.93 -19.95
C LEU A 434 42.02 -3.60 -20.66
N GLN A 435 41.44 -2.52 -20.13
CA GLN A 435 41.68 -1.15 -20.55
C GLN A 435 42.73 -0.48 -19.63
N ARG A 436 43.64 0.29 -20.20
CA ARG A 436 44.53 1.15 -19.40
C ARG A 436 43.80 2.46 -19.16
N PRO A 437 43.56 2.85 -17.91
CA PRO A 437 42.90 4.13 -17.62
C PRO A 437 43.82 5.25 -18.15
N PHE A 438 43.24 6.18 -18.90
CA PHE A 438 43.87 7.45 -19.19
C PHE A 438 43.99 8.20 -17.84
N LEU A 439 45.24 8.37 -17.38
CA LEU A 439 45.58 9.08 -16.15
C LEU A 439 45.61 10.60 -16.38
#